data_edc9ce93160da415658417cb6492ad22
#
_entry.id   edc9ce93160da415658417cb6492ad22
#
_cell.length_a   1.000
_cell.length_b   1.000
_cell.length_c   1.000
_cell.angle_alpha   90.00
_cell.angle_beta   90.00
_cell.angle_gamma   90.00
#
_symmetry.space_group_name_H-M   'P 1'
#
loop_
_entity.id
_entity.type
_entity.pdbx_description
1 polymer ?
#
loop_
_entity_poly.entity_id
_entity_poly.type
_entity_poly.pdbx_seq_one_letter_code
_entity_poly.pdbx_strand_id
1 'polypeptide(L)'
;QLGIEAIKSFLLEFSGLNDDILFPHLFNFVQEKAVSHVMRVSAGLDSLVLGEGQILSQVKKMVRLGQDHQSLGPILNRLLTQAVSTGKRVRSETNLGTGAVSISSAAVELAQLKLGQAHGRDELMTLETEKVAVIGAGRMSRLLLQHLQSKGCCSLTLLNRTKKRAEDLSAAFPDIQIDCRLI
;
A
#
# COMPACT_ATOMS: atom_id res chain seq x y z
N GLN A 1 9.85 -30.29 -1.68
CA GLN A 1 8.56 -30.71 -1.09
C GLN A 1 8.54 -30.54 0.43
N LEU A 2 9.50 -31.08 1.19
CA LEU A 2 9.54 -31.00 2.66
C LEU A 2 9.45 -29.55 3.21
N GLY A 3 10.09 -28.57 2.58
CA GLY A 3 10.05 -27.18 3.03
C GLY A 3 8.68 -26.51 2.82
N ILE A 4 7.95 -26.85 1.78
CA ILE A 4 6.61 -26.32 1.52
C ILE A 4 5.62 -26.83 2.56
N GLU A 5 5.67 -28.13 2.86
CA GLU A 5 4.79 -28.73 3.88
C GLU A 5 5.10 -28.20 5.29
N ALA A 6 6.36 -27.97 5.63
CA ALA A 6 6.74 -27.36 6.90
C ALA A 6 6.19 -25.93 7.04
N ILE A 7 6.23 -25.12 5.96
CA ILE A 7 5.66 -23.76 5.95
C ILE A 7 4.14 -23.81 6.09
N LYS A 8 3.46 -24.71 5.39
CA LYS A 8 2.02 -24.89 5.50
C LYS A 8 1.59 -25.27 6.90
N SER A 9 2.29 -26.26 7.51
CA SER A 9 2.03 -26.68 8.88
C SER A 9 2.22 -25.53 9.88
N PHE A 10 3.30 -24.76 9.73
CA PHE A 10 3.50 -23.55 10.55
C PHE A 10 2.37 -22.52 10.39
N LEU A 11 1.90 -22.28 9.16
CA LEU A 11 0.82 -21.33 8.92
C LEU A 11 -0.52 -21.79 9.51
N LEU A 12 -0.81 -23.10 9.48
CA LEU A 12 -1.99 -23.67 10.15
C LEU A 12 -1.91 -23.49 11.66
N GLU A 13 -0.77 -23.84 12.26
CA GLU A 13 -0.54 -23.70 13.70
C GLU A 13 -0.63 -22.22 14.13
N PHE A 14 0.02 -21.32 13.40
CA PHE A 14 0.04 -19.89 13.71
C PHE A 14 -1.32 -19.20 13.55
N SER A 15 -2.10 -19.58 12.53
CA SER A 15 -3.42 -18.97 12.26
C SER A 15 -4.54 -19.60 13.06
N GLY A 16 -4.39 -20.83 13.53
CA GLY A 16 -5.47 -21.61 14.15
C GLY A 16 -6.59 -21.99 13.17
N LEU A 17 -6.36 -21.84 11.86
CA LEU A 17 -7.33 -22.20 10.83
C LEU A 17 -7.16 -23.67 10.39
N ASN A 18 -8.22 -24.22 9.83
CA ASN A 18 -8.17 -25.53 9.18
C ASN A 18 -7.58 -25.41 7.77
N ASP A 19 -7.07 -26.52 7.24
CA ASP A 19 -6.45 -26.61 5.91
C ASP A 19 -7.44 -26.30 4.77
N ASP A 20 -8.68 -26.73 4.88
CA ASP A 20 -9.77 -26.44 3.95
C ASP A 20 -10.09 -24.94 3.83
N ILE A 21 -9.85 -24.19 4.90
CA ILE A 21 -10.04 -22.72 4.92
C ILE A 21 -8.79 -22.00 4.40
N LEU A 22 -7.58 -22.41 4.84
CA LEU A 22 -6.36 -21.68 4.57
C LEU A 22 -5.78 -21.98 3.17
N PHE A 23 -5.71 -23.24 2.76
CA PHE A 23 -4.99 -23.63 1.55
C PHE A 23 -5.55 -23.08 0.24
N PRO A 24 -6.87 -22.87 0.06
CA PRO A 24 -7.39 -22.20 -1.13
C PRO A 24 -6.87 -20.78 -1.33
N HIS A 25 -6.35 -20.15 -0.27
CA HIS A 25 -5.81 -18.79 -0.32
C HIS A 25 -4.28 -18.74 -0.44
N LEU A 26 -3.62 -19.90 -0.54
CA LEU A 26 -2.17 -20.01 -0.71
C LEU A 26 -1.83 -20.42 -2.14
N PHE A 27 -0.77 -19.83 -2.67
CA PHE A 27 -0.13 -20.27 -3.90
C PHE A 27 1.35 -20.55 -3.63
N ASN A 28 1.93 -21.47 -4.37
CA ASN A 28 3.33 -21.85 -4.24
C ASN A 28 4.04 -21.69 -5.57
N PHE A 29 5.12 -20.93 -5.58
CA PHE A 29 6.05 -20.86 -6.69
C PHE A 29 7.38 -21.49 -6.29
N VAL A 30 8.01 -22.19 -7.24
CA VAL A 30 9.32 -22.81 -7.04
C VAL A 30 10.27 -22.39 -8.13
N GLN A 31 11.58 -22.42 -7.82
CA GLN A 31 12.66 -22.16 -8.77
C GLN A 31 12.46 -20.80 -9.50
N GLU A 32 12.52 -20.79 -10.83
CA GLU A 32 12.47 -19.61 -11.67
C GLU A 32 11.19 -18.80 -11.49
N LYS A 33 10.04 -19.48 -11.30
CA LYS A 33 8.76 -18.82 -11.04
C LYS A 33 8.77 -18.02 -9.73
N ALA A 34 9.40 -18.57 -8.68
CA ALA A 34 9.54 -17.88 -7.40
C ALA A 34 10.44 -16.64 -7.54
N VAL A 35 11.58 -16.77 -8.23
CA VAL A 35 12.49 -15.65 -8.50
C VAL A 35 11.78 -14.55 -9.29
N SER A 36 11.12 -14.90 -10.40
CA SER A 36 10.39 -13.95 -11.24
C SER A 36 9.29 -13.23 -10.44
N HIS A 37 8.52 -13.96 -9.63
CA HIS A 37 7.46 -13.36 -8.80
C HIS A 37 8.02 -12.36 -7.78
N VAL A 38 9.09 -12.71 -7.06
CA VAL A 38 9.72 -11.81 -6.09
C VAL A 38 10.23 -10.52 -6.75
N MET A 39 10.82 -10.62 -7.95
CA MET A 39 11.25 -9.44 -8.73
C MET A 39 10.05 -8.56 -9.13
N ARG A 40 8.96 -9.18 -9.63
CA ARG A 40 7.73 -8.46 -10.01
C ARG A 40 7.08 -7.76 -8.81
N VAL A 41 6.95 -8.45 -7.68
CA VAL A 41 6.43 -7.85 -6.43
C VAL A 41 7.28 -6.65 -6.01
N SER A 42 8.61 -6.80 -6.00
CA SER A 42 9.54 -5.72 -5.63
C SER A 42 9.46 -4.50 -6.55
N ALA A 43 9.11 -4.72 -7.82
CA ALA A 43 8.87 -3.66 -8.80
C ALA A 43 7.48 -3.02 -8.69
N GLY A 44 6.59 -3.54 -7.85
CA GLY A 44 5.19 -3.08 -7.72
C GLY A 44 4.29 -3.53 -8.86
N LEU A 45 4.68 -4.56 -9.63
CA LEU A 45 3.90 -5.08 -10.77
C LEU A 45 2.77 -6.02 -10.36
N ASP A 46 2.74 -6.43 -9.11
CA ASP A 46 1.73 -7.33 -8.53
C ASP A 46 0.74 -6.57 -7.62
N SER A 47 0.85 -5.27 -7.54
CA SER A 47 -0.06 -4.40 -6.80
C SER A 47 -1.28 -4.01 -7.65
N LEU A 48 -2.41 -3.74 -6.98
CA LEU A 48 -3.60 -3.16 -7.62
C LEU A 48 -3.31 -1.80 -8.26
N VAL A 49 -2.37 -1.05 -7.69
CA VAL A 49 -1.83 0.18 -8.27
C VAL A 49 -0.42 -0.13 -8.77
N LEU A 50 -0.28 -0.27 -10.07
CA LEU A 50 1.00 -0.59 -10.70
C LEU A 50 2.07 0.45 -10.34
N GLY A 51 3.23 -0.04 -9.89
CA GLY A 51 4.35 0.81 -9.50
C GLY A 51 4.23 1.41 -8.09
N GLU A 52 3.33 0.90 -7.23
CA GLU A 52 3.17 1.39 -5.86
C GLU A 52 4.49 1.34 -5.07
N GLY A 53 4.98 2.51 -4.67
CA GLY A 53 6.27 2.66 -3.98
C GLY A 53 6.33 2.04 -2.58
N GLN A 54 5.18 1.83 -1.94
CA GLN A 54 5.09 1.23 -0.62
C GLN A 54 5.51 -0.24 -0.64
N ILE A 55 5.24 -0.98 -1.73
CA ILE A 55 5.65 -2.38 -1.86
C ILE A 55 7.16 -2.54 -1.77
N LEU A 56 7.92 -1.74 -2.52
CA LEU A 56 9.38 -1.77 -2.44
C LEU A 56 9.89 -1.44 -1.02
N SER A 57 9.23 -0.52 -0.32
CA SER A 57 9.56 -0.18 1.06
C SER A 57 9.30 -1.34 2.02
N GLN A 58 8.22 -2.09 1.82
CA GLN A 58 7.92 -3.30 2.60
C GLN A 58 8.95 -4.40 2.33
N VAL A 59 9.32 -4.63 1.07
CA VAL A 59 10.37 -5.61 0.71
C VAL A 59 11.71 -5.25 1.35
N LYS A 60 12.13 -3.97 1.30
CA LYS A 60 13.35 -3.51 1.99
C LYS A 60 13.30 -3.77 3.49
N LYS A 61 12.17 -3.48 4.14
CA LYS A 61 11.99 -3.72 5.57
C LYS A 61 12.07 -5.22 5.91
N MET A 62 11.44 -6.07 5.09
CA MET A 62 11.48 -7.53 5.25
C MET A 62 12.92 -8.06 5.11
N VAL A 63 13.67 -7.61 4.11
CA VAL A 63 15.08 -8.01 3.91
C VAL A 63 15.92 -7.63 5.12
N ARG A 64 15.79 -6.39 5.60
CA ARG A 64 16.50 -5.90 6.77
C ARG A 64 16.16 -6.73 8.03
N LEU A 65 14.87 -6.98 8.25
CA LEU A 65 14.43 -7.81 9.37
C LEU A 65 15.04 -9.21 9.32
N GLY A 66 15.04 -9.84 8.15
CA GLY A 66 15.65 -11.15 7.95
C GLY A 66 17.16 -11.17 8.19
N GLN A 67 17.86 -10.09 7.83
CA GLN A 67 19.30 -9.91 8.10
C GLN A 67 19.57 -9.70 9.60
N ASP A 68 18.81 -8.82 10.25
CA ASP A 68 18.94 -8.51 11.68
C ASP A 68 18.74 -9.75 12.57
N HIS A 69 17.80 -10.62 12.16
CA HIS A 69 17.52 -11.90 12.83
C HIS A 69 18.34 -13.09 12.32
N GLN A 70 19.29 -12.87 11.41
CA GLN A 70 20.13 -13.92 10.82
C GLN A 70 19.32 -15.12 10.23
N SER A 71 18.10 -14.84 9.76
CA SER A 71 17.21 -15.84 9.21
C SER A 71 17.35 -16.05 7.69
N LEU A 72 18.19 -15.24 7.03
CA LEU A 72 18.48 -15.35 5.61
C LEU A 72 19.81 -16.07 5.36
N GLY A 73 19.75 -17.25 4.75
CA GLY A 73 20.95 -17.89 4.20
C GLY A 73 21.50 -17.12 2.98
N PRO A 74 22.71 -17.45 2.51
CA PRO A 74 23.41 -16.69 1.46
C PRO A 74 22.57 -16.54 0.17
N ILE A 75 21.87 -17.59 -0.23
CA ILE A 75 21.06 -17.61 -1.46
C ILE A 75 19.88 -16.66 -1.34
N LEU A 76 19.08 -16.75 -0.26
CA LEU A 76 17.93 -15.89 -0.04
C LEU A 76 18.34 -14.43 0.16
N ASN A 77 19.41 -14.18 0.90
CA ASN A 77 19.93 -12.83 1.07
C ASN A 77 20.33 -12.19 -0.27
N ARG A 78 21.01 -12.94 -1.13
CA ARG A 78 21.36 -12.47 -2.47
C ARG A 78 20.12 -12.22 -3.33
N LEU A 79 19.17 -13.17 -3.37
CA LEU A 79 17.93 -13.04 -4.13
C LEU A 79 17.15 -11.79 -3.72
N LEU A 80 16.91 -11.63 -2.42
CA LEU A 80 16.10 -10.52 -1.91
C LEU A 80 16.80 -9.17 -2.06
N THR A 81 18.12 -9.10 -1.93
CA THR A 81 18.91 -7.90 -2.21
C THR A 81 18.82 -7.53 -3.70
N GLN A 82 18.90 -8.50 -4.59
CA GLN A 82 18.70 -8.27 -6.03
C GLN A 82 17.26 -7.84 -6.34
N ALA A 83 16.27 -8.39 -5.67
CA ALA A 83 14.87 -7.98 -5.83
C ALA A 83 14.68 -6.50 -5.46
N VAL A 84 15.28 -6.04 -4.35
CA VAL A 84 15.28 -4.61 -3.98
C VAL A 84 15.97 -3.76 -5.05
N SER A 85 17.11 -4.21 -5.57
CA SER A 85 17.83 -3.51 -6.65
C SER A 85 16.98 -3.41 -7.92
N THR A 86 16.35 -4.51 -8.32
CA THR A 86 15.44 -4.57 -9.47
C THR A 86 14.25 -3.61 -9.31
N GLY A 87 13.61 -3.61 -8.13
CA GLY A 87 12.51 -2.69 -7.85
C GLY A 87 12.92 -1.21 -7.91
N LYS A 88 14.15 -0.87 -7.48
CA LYS A 88 14.69 0.50 -7.64
C LYS A 88 14.90 0.84 -9.12
N ARG A 89 15.53 -0.07 -9.88
CA ARG A 89 15.82 0.14 -11.30
C ARG A 89 14.55 0.31 -12.12
N VAL A 90 13.56 -0.55 -11.93
CA VAL A 90 12.26 -0.42 -12.62
C VAL A 90 11.65 0.96 -12.37
N ARG A 91 11.70 1.47 -11.14
CA ARG A 91 11.16 2.80 -10.80
C ARG A 91 11.96 3.96 -11.41
N SER A 92 13.27 3.83 -11.58
CA SER A 92 14.12 4.88 -12.15
C SER A 92 14.27 4.80 -13.68
N GLU A 93 14.13 3.61 -14.25
CA GLU A 93 14.36 3.35 -15.68
C GLU A 93 13.05 3.26 -16.49
N THR A 94 11.88 3.32 -15.82
CA THR A 94 10.56 3.26 -16.48
C THR A 94 9.60 4.30 -15.89
N ASN A 95 8.47 4.52 -16.56
CA ASN A 95 7.41 5.43 -16.11
C ASN A 95 6.52 4.84 -14.99
N LEU A 96 6.80 3.63 -14.50
CA LEU A 96 6.02 2.97 -13.44
C LEU A 96 6.11 3.67 -12.07
N GLY A 97 7.06 4.58 -11.88
CA GLY A 97 7.20 5.39 -10.66
C GLY A 97 6.58 6.76 -10.73
N THR A 98 5.89 7.11 -11.85
CA THR A 98 5.32 8.44 -12.09
C THR A 98 3.78 8.40 -12.04
N GLY A 99 3.14 9.52 -11.70
CA GLY A 99 1.68 9.63 -11.60
C GLY A 99 1.11 9.13 -10.27
N ALA A 100 -0.11 8.61 -10.28
CA ALA A 100 -0.79 8.05 -9.10
C ALA A 100 -0.18 6.70 -8.69
N VAL A 101 0.92 6.75 -7.95
CA VAL A 101 1.72 5.56 -7.57
C VAL A 101 1.41 5.03 -6.16
N SER A 102 0.26 5.38 -5.61
CA SER A 102 -0.24 4.84 -4.36
C SER A 102 -1.76 4.67 -4.41
N ILE A 103 -2.29 3.75 -3.60
CA ILE A 103 -3.75 3.58 -3.45
C ILE A 103 -4.40 4.90 -3.04
N SER A 104 -3.76 5.67 -2.17
CA SER A 104 -4.29 6.97 -1.71
C SER A 104 -4.36 8.00 -2.83
N SER A 105 -3.35 8.10 -3.69
CA SER A 105 -3.37 9.02 -4.85
C SER A 105 -4.40 8.58 -5.89
N ALA A 106 -4.44 7.27 -6.20
CA ALA A 106 -5.41 6.72 -7.13
C ALA A 106 -6.86 6.92 -6.66
N ALA A 107 -7.12 6.78 -5.34
CA ALA A 107 -8.44 7.03 -4.77
C ALA A 107 -8.89 8.49 -4.93
N VAL A 108 -7.99 9.47 -4.73
CA VAL A 108 -8.31 10.88 -4.92
C VAL A 108 -8.58 11.20 -6.39
N GLU A 109 -7.74 10.71 -7.32
CA GLU A 109 -7.95 10.90 -8.75
C GLU A 109 -9.25 10.25 -9.24
N LEU A 110 -9.55 9.03 -8.75
CA LEU A 110 -10.81 8.36 -9.06
C LEU A 110 -12.01 9.15 -8.52
N ALA A 111 -11.92 9.71 -7.31
CA ALA A 111 -12.97 10.53 -6.74
C ALA A 111 -13.22 11.79 -7.59
N GLN A 112 -12.15 12.49 -8.02
CA GLN A 112 -12.26 13.65 -8.92
C GLN A 112 -12.91 13.30 -10.26
N LEU A 113 -12.52 12.14 -10.84
CA LEU A 113 -13.11 11.66 -12.10
C LEU A 113 -14.58 11.29 -11.93
N LYS A 114 -14.93 10.56 -10.87
CA LYS A 114 -16.33 10.19 -10.58
C LYS A 114 -17.21 11.39 -10.29
N LEU A 115 -16.66 12.41 -9.63
CA LEU A 115 -17.34 13.67 -9.42
C LEU A 115 -17.61 14.38 -10.76
N GLY A 116 -16.61 14.45 -11.66
CA GLY A 116 -16.77 14.96 -13.01
C GLY A 116 -17.89 14.26 -13.77
N GLN A 117 -17.85 12.94 -13.78
CA GLN A 117 -18.89 12.11 -14.44
C GLN A 117 -20.29 12.37 -13.87
N ALA A 118 -20.43 12.53 -12.56
CA ALA A 118 -21.70 12.85 -11.91
C ALA A 118 -22.25 14.22 -12.34
N HIS A 119 -21.38 15.14 -12.75
CA HIS A 119 -21.73 16.45 -13.30
C HIS A 119 -21.75 16.49 -14.84
N GLY A 120 -21.72 15.34 -15.50
CA GLY A 120 -21.73 15.24 -16.97
C GLY A 120 -20.46 15.70 -17.66
N ARG A 121 -19.31 15.65 -16.97
CA ARG A 121 -18.00 16.05 -17.47
C ARG A 121 -17.04 14.87 -17.45
N ASP A 122 -16.22 14.71 -18.48
CA ASP A 122 -15.16 13.68 -18.56
C ASP A 122 -13.78 14.26 -18.16
N GLU A 123 -13.75 15.12 -17.14
CA GLU A 123 -12.53 15.74 -16.63
C GLU A 123 -12.43 15.62 -15.10
N LEU A 124 -11.22 15.76 -14.58
CA LEU A 124 -10.96 15.75 -13.14
C LEU A 124 -11.47 17.07 -12.52
N MET A 125 -12.45 16.97 -11.62
CA MET A 125 -12.96 18.14 -10.90
C MET A 125 -12.10 18.50 -9.69
N THR A 126 -12.04 19.79 -9.36
CA THR A 126 -11.46 20.25 -8.11
C THR A 126 -12.26 19.76 -6.91
N LEU A 127 -11.59 19.61 -5.77
CA LEU A 127 -12.22 19.23 -4.50
C LEU A 127 -12.40 20.42 -3.55
N GLU A 128 -12.17 21.64 -4.00
CA GLU A 128 -12.22 22.86 -3.18
C GLU A 128 -13.58 23.10 -2.52
N THR A 129 -14.66 22.86 -3.26
CA THR A 129 -16.03 23.11 -2.81
C THR A 129 -16.74 21.87 -2.33
N GLU A 130 -16.08 20.73 -2.41
CA GLU A 130 -16.71 19.44 -2.14
C GLU A 130 -16.67 19.07 -0.66
N LYS A 131 -17.75 18.42 -0.21
CA LYS A 131 -17.83 17.88 1.13
C LYS A 131 -17.13 16.52 1.19
N VAL A 132 -15.91 16.49 1.72
CA VAL A 132 -15.11 15.28 1.83
C VAL A 132 -15.22 14.71 3.25
N ALA A 133 -15.43 13.40 3.36
CA ALA A 133 -15.36 12.70 4.64
C ALA A 133 -14.33 11.56 4.55
N VAL A 134 -13.45 11.47 5.56
CA VAL A 134 -12.45 10.42 5.68
C VAL A 134 -12.72 9.60 6.92
N ILE A 135 -12.82 8.28 6.77
CA ILE A 135 -13.07 7.35 7.87
C ILE A 135 -11.76 6.66 8.25
N GLY A 136 -11.34 6.87 9.50
CA GLY A 136 -10.10 6.33 10.04
C GLY A 136 -8.95 7.36 10.05
N ALA A 137 -8.11 7.33 11.10
CA ALA A 137 -6.94 8.19 11.28
C ALA A 137 -5.65 7.35 11.30
N GLY A 138 -5.46 6.51 10.28
CA GLY A 138 -4.32 5.63 10.13
C GLY A 138 -3.24 6.16 9.18
N ARG A 139 -2.28 5.29 8.85
CA ARG A 139 -1.22 5.63 7.89
C ARG A 139 -1.76 5.98 6.51
N MET A 140 -2.76 5.24 6.03
CA MET A 140 -3.37 5.47 4.71
C MET A 140 -4.09 6.81 4.68
N SER A 141 -4.81 7.17 5.77
CA SER A 141 -5.47 8.47 5.88
C SER A 141 -4.48 9.63 5.83
N ARG A 142 -3.30 9.50 6.45
CA ARG A 142 -2.24 10.53 6.33
C ARG A 142 -1.82 10.75 4.88
N LEU A 143 -1.58 9.68 4.13
CA LEU A 143 -1.22 9.76 2.71
C LEU A 143 -2.39 10.30 1.87
N LEU A 144 -3.61 9.92 2.21
CA LEU A 144 -4.81 10.42 1.54
C LEU A 144 -4.97 11.93 1.74
N LEU A 145 -4.79 12.42 2.97
CA LEU A 145 -4.86 13.85 3.29
C LEU A 145 -3.80 14.66 2.52
N GLN A 146 -2.57 14.13 2.37
CA GLN A 146 -1.53 14.77 1.55
C GLN A 146 -1.98 14.94 0.09
N HIS A 147 -2.61 13.91 -0.47
CA HIS A 147 -3.11 13.98 -1.84
C HIS A 147 -4.36 14.88 -1.96
N LEU A 148 -5.28 14.82 -1.01
CA LEU A 148 -6.44 15.73 -0.95
C LEU A 148 -6.00 17.19 -0.90
N GLN A 149 -5.02 17.52 -0.05
CA GLN A 149 -4.44 18.86 0.05
C GLN A 149 -3.83 19.30 -1.29
N SER A 150 -3.03 18.45 -1.93
CA SER A 150 -2.40 18.74 -3.23
C SER A 150 -3.40 18.93 -4.37
N LYS A 151 -4.63 18.43 -4.23
CA LYS A 151 -5.73 18.55 -5.19
C LYS A 151 -6.78 19.62 -4.80
N GLY A 152 -6.42 20.51 -3.88
CA GLY A 152 -7.20 21.69 -3.53
C GLY A 152 -8.29 21.46 -2.47
N CYS A 153 -8.32 20.32 -1.79
CA CYS A 153 -9.28 20.12 -0.69
C CYS A 153 -8.94 21.02 0.49
N CYS A 154 -9.80 21.99 0.77
CA CYS A 154 -9.61 22.99 1.83
C CYS A 154 -10.29 22.59 3.15
N SER A 155 -11.31 21.74 3.11
CA SER A 155 -12.04 21.29 4.31
C SER A 155 -12.50 19.85 4.19
N LEU A 156 -12.49 19.12 5.32
CA LEU A 156 -13.01 17.75 5.38
C LEU A 156 -13.48 17.37 6.79
N THR A 157 -14.28 16.32 6.87
CA THR A 157 -14.67 15.68 8.13
C THR A 157 -13.85 14.40 8.32
N LEU A 158 -13.13 14.30 9.44
CA LEU A 158 -12.36 13.11 9.81
C LEU A 158 -13.07 12.34 10.91
N LEU A 159 -13.54 11.14 10.59
CA LEU A 159 -14.23 10.25 11.53
C LEU A 159 -13.26 9.18 12.03
N ASN A 160 -13.15 9.01 13.36
CA ASN A 160 -12.31 7.96 13.94
C ASN A 160 -12.82 7.52 15.31
N ARG A 161 -12.60 6.25 15.70
CA ARG A 161 -12.97 5.73 17.02
C ARG A 161 -12.20 6.39 18.18
N THR A 162 -10.99 6.84 17.93
CA THR A 162 -10.11 7.47 18.93
C THR A 162 -9.94 8.93 18.60
N LYS A 163 -10.51 9.81 19.43
CA LYS A 163 -10.47 11.27 19.24
C LYS A 163 -9.03 11.79 19.11
N LYS A 164 -8.15 11.39 20.03
CA LYS A 164 -6.74 11.79 20.04
C LYS A 164 -6.03 11.51 18.71
N ARG A 165 -6.26 10.34 18.09
CA ARG A 165 -5.63 10.00 16.80
C ARG A 165 -6.12 10.90 15.66
N ALA A 166 -7.40 11.29 15.69
CA ALA A 166 -7.95 12.22 14.72
C ALA A 166 -7.34 13.62 14.89
N GLU A 167 -7.24 14.09 16.12
CA GLU A 167 -6.62 15.38 16.47
C GLU A 167 -5.13 15.41 16.12
N ASP A 168 -4.37 14.35 16.43
CA ASP A 168 -2.95 14.22 16.06
C ASP A 168 -2.75 14.23 14.54
N LEU A 169 -3.66 13.60 13.81
CA LEU A 169 -3.62 13.62 12.34
C LEU A 169 -4.00 14.99 11.80
N SER A 170 -5.03 15.62 12.33
CA SER A 170 -5.47 16.97 11.96
C SER A 170 -4.37 18.01 12.18
N ALA A 171 -3.68 17.95 13.31
CA ALA A 171 -2.57 18.85 13.63
C ALA A 171 -1.40 18.79 12.61
N ALA A 172 -1.27 17.67 11.88
CA ALA A 172 -0.26 17.52 10.85
C ALA A 172 -0.62 18.18 9.50
N PHE A 173 -1.85 18.72 9.37
CA PHE A 173 -2.36 19.34 8.13
C PHE A 173 -3.04 20.68 8.45
N PRO A 174 -2.25 21.69 8.87
CA PRO A 174 -2.80 23.00 9.31
C PRO A 174 -3.52 23.78 8.20
N ASP A 175 -3.20 23.48 6.93
CA ASP A 175 -3.79 24.17 5.78
C ASP A 175 -5.16 23.58 5.37
N ILE A 176 -5.60 22.49 5.99
CA ILE A 176 -6.92 21.89 5.77
C ILE A 176 -7.76 22.11 7.02
N GLN A 177 -8.95 22.67 6.86
CA GLN A 177 -9.93 22.72 7.95
C GLN A 177 -10.51 21.33 8.21
N ILE A 178 -10.10 20.67 9.29
CA ILE A 178 -10.51 19.30 9.61
C ILE A 178 -11.46 19.30 10.81
N ASP A 179 -12.72 18.88 10.59
CA ASP A 179 -13.71 18.61 11.62
C ASP A 179 -13.57 17.17 12.12
N CYS A 180 -13.04 16.97 13.31
CA CYS A 180 -12.81 15.65 13.90
C CYS A 180 -14.04 15.15 14.64
N ARG A 181 -14.60 14.02 14.23
CA ARG A 181 -15.77 13.39 14.86
C ARG A 181 -15.49 11.95 15.31
N LEU A 182 -16.18 11.54 16.36
CA LEU A 182 -16.19 10.15 16.82
C LEU A 182 -17.21 9.32 16.04
N ILE A 183 -16.85 8.04 15.82
CA ILE A 183 -17.74 7.00 15.28
C ILE A 183 -18.15 6.10 16.44
#